data_9c3ec12c1e35ebe3482f48b1a774ff1e
#
_entry.id   9c3ec12c1e35ebe3482f48b1a774ff1e
#
_cell.length_a   1.000
_cell.length_b   1.000
_cell.length_c   1.000
_cell.angle_alpha   90.00
_cell.angle_beta   90.00
_cell.angle_gamma   90.00
#
_symmetry.space_group_name_H-M   'P 1'
#
loop_
_entity.id
_entity.type
_entity.pdbx_description
1 polymer ?
#
loop_
_entity_poly.entity_id
_entity_poly.type
_entity_poly.pdbx_seq_one_letter_code
_entity_poly.pdbx_strand_id
1 'polypeptide(L)'
;MEYYSIREISKLWKVSRQMIMKYLKRGQIPGAILEEGAWKIPYDAVKPGTIPINEEPISEVSPLLKKLLYQQYRNNHDGIYEYLLLNMAYSSNRMASNRLTRQQVQMVHRAHRISPNFEPIKVNDVLEIFNHLNTTDFIIKTCLDRLTVDYIKKIHSLLTYGTFFDQKKGNGVGTLRPKSIQIPGGVASNPALIL
;
A
#
# COMPACT_ATOMS: atom_id res chain seq x y z
N MET A 1 -2.50 -31.40 -0.37
CA MET A 1 -3.02 -30.19 0.32
C MET A 1 -4.25 -30.60 1.12
N GLU A 2 -4.37 -30.11 2.34
CA GLU A 2 -5.52 -30.40 3.19
C GLU A 2 -6.58 -29.30 2.98
N TYR A 3 -7.86 -29.69 3.00
CA TYR A 3 -8.97 -28.76 2.71
C TYR A 3 -10.06 -28.88 3.76
N TYR A 4 -10.66 -27.75 4.09
CA TYR A 4 -11.89 -27.68 4.89
C TYR A 4 -13.13 -27.81 4.01
N SER A 5 -14.16 -28.44 4.54
CA SER A 5 -15.53 -28.34 4.04
C SER A 5 -16.19 -27.01 4.45
N ILE A 6 -17.27 -26.62 3.77
CA ILE A 6 -18.08 -25.46 4.17
C ILE A 6 -18.55 -25.54 5.62
N ARG A 7 -18.84 -26.74 6.12
CA ARG A 7 -19.31 -26.95 7.49
C ARG A 7 -18.22 -26.68 8.52
N GLU A 8 -17.00 -27.11 8.26
CA GLU A 8 -15.85 -26.92 9.15
C GLU A 8 -15.43 -25.45 9.16
N ILE A 9 -15.27 -24.83 7.99
CA ILE A 9 -14.87 -23.43 7.89
C ILE A 9 -15.94 -22.47 8.47
N SER A 10 -17.22 -22.82 8.37
CA SER A 10 -18.33 -22.10 9.00
C SER A 10 -18.19 -22.04 10.52
N LYS A 11 -17.79 -23.17 11.14
CA LYS A 11 -17.53 -23.24 12.58
C LYS A 11 -16.27 -22.45 12.96
N LEU A 12 -15.19 -22.64 12.19
CA LEU A 12 -13.90 -22.00 12.42
C LEU A 12 -14.00 -20.48 12.33
N TRP A 13 -14.64 -19.96 11.29
CA TRP A 13 -14.79 -18.52 11.07
C TRP A 13 -15.98 -17.89 11.82
N LYS A 14 -16.78 -18.70 12.52
CA LYS A 14 -18.01 -18.27 13.25
C LYS A 14 -18.96 -17.45 12.35
N VAL A 15 -19.21 -17.93 11.14
CA VAL A 15 -20.15 -17.33 10.18
C VAL A 15 -21.08 -18.39 9.62
N SER A 16 -22.26 -17.98 9.13
CA SER A 16 -23.22 -18.91 8.55
C SER A 16 -22.69 -19.56 7.26
N ARG A 17 -23.15 -20.79 6.96
CA ARG A 17 -22.81 -21.47 5.70
C ARG A 17 -23.23 -20.67 4.46
N GLN A 18 -24.33 -19.94 4.55
CA GLN A 18 -24.79 -19.04 3.49
C GLN A 18 -23.77 -17.95 3.20
N MET A 19 -23.14 -17.39 4.24
CA MET A 19 -22.09 -16.40 4.09
C MET A 19 -20.83 -16.99 3.43
N ILE A 20 -20.42 -18.21 3.82
CA ILE A 20 -19.32 -18.90 3.15
C ILE A 20 -19.62 -19.12 1.67
N MET A 21 -20.83 -19.58 1.34
CA MET A 21 -21.26 -19.74 -0.06
C MET A 21 -21.22 -18.42 -0.84
N LYS A 22 -21.58 -17.31 -0.20
CA LYS A 22 -21.51 -15.98 -0.82
C LYS A 22 -20.05 -15.58 -1.11
N TYR A 23 -19.12 -15.85 -0.18
CA TYR A 23 -17.70 -15.62 -0.39
C TYR A 23 -17.13 -16.47 -1.54
N LEU A 24 -17.48 -17.75 -1.58
CA LEU A 24 -17.04 -18.69 -2.63
C LEU A 24 -17.54 -18.26 -4.02
N LYS A 25 -18.84 -17.94 -4.14
CA LYS A 25 -19.43 -17.45 -5.40
C LYS A 25 -18.84 -16.13 -5.89
N ARG A 26 -18.30 -15.32 -4.99
CA ARG A 26 -17.63 -14.04 -5.32
C ARG A 26 -16.13 -14.18 -5.56
N GLY A 27 -15.59 -15.39 -5.50
CA GLY A 27 -14.16 -15.64 -5.65
C GLY A 27 -13.29 -15.02 -4.53
N GLN A 28 -13.90 -14.75 -3.36
CA GLN A 28 -13.23 -14.07 -2.25
C GLN A 28 -12.42 -15.00 -1.35
N ILE A 29 -12.35 -16.30 -1.66
CA ILE A 29 -11.52 -17.29 -0.98
C ILE A 29 -10.53 -17.85 -2.00
N PRO A 30 -9.30 -17.30 -2.07
CA PRO A 30 -8.28 -17.79 -2.99
C PRO A 30 -7.98 -19.28 -2.77
N GLY A 31 -7.75 -20.02 -3.84
CA GLY A 31 -7.44 -21.46 -3.77
C GLY A 31 -8.61 -22.39 -3.45
N ALA A 32 -9.82 -21.87 -3.24
CA ALA A 32 -11.00 -22.70 -3.10
C ALA A 32 -11.39 -23.32 -4.45
N ILE A 33 -11.63 -24.62 -4.46
CA ILE A 33 -12.00 -25.40 -5.65
C ILE A 33 -13.35 -26.09 -5.46
N LEU A 34 -14.09 -26.26 -6.54
CA LEU A 34 -15.32 -27.04 -6.57
C LEU A 34 -15.01 -28.40 -7.19
N GLU A 35 -15.06 -29.46 -6.39
CA GLU A 35 -14.77 -30.82 -6.82
C GLU A 35 -15.93 -31.74 -6.43
N GLU A 36 -16.43 -32.50 -7.38
CA GLU A 36 -17.56 -33.41 -7.20
C GLU A 36 -18.82 -32.76 -6.56
N GLY A 37 -19.08 -31.49 -6.88
CA GLY A 37 -20.21 -30.74 -6.33
C GLY A 37 -20.01 -30.21 -4.90
N ALA A 38 -18.84 -30.45 -4.29
CA ALA A 38 -18.49 -29.95 -2.98
C ALA A 38 -17.37 -28.92 -3.06
N TRP A 39 -17.50 -27.83 -2.31
CA TRP A 39 -16.43 -26.85 -2.17
C TRP A 39 -15.35 -27.35 -1.21
N LYS A 40 -14.11 -27.32 -1.69
CA LYS A 40 -12.89 -27.59 -0.91
C LYS A 40 -12.17 -26.25 -0.67
N ILE A 41 -12.00 -25.89 0.59
CA ILE A 41 -11.41 -24.61 1.01
C ILE A 41 -10.05 -24.91 1.63
N PRO A 42 -8.94 -24.28 1.14
CA PRO A 42 -7.60 -24.57 1.68
C PRO A 42 -7.52 -24.32 3.18
N TYR A 43 -6.66 -25.09 3.89
CA TYR A 43 -6.45 -24.92 5.34
C TYR A 43 -5.86 -23.55 5.72
N ASP A 44 -5.11 -22.94 4.82
CA ASP A 44 -4.54 -21.59 4.95
C ASP A 44 -5.48 -20.49 4.47
N ALA A 45 -6.73 -20.83 4.10
CA ALA A 45 -7.70 -19.84 3.65
C ALA A 45 -8.03 -18.85 4.78
N VAL A 46 -7.91 -17.57 4.44
CA VAL A 46 -8.25 -16.48 5.35
C VAL A 46 -9.70 -16.08 5.14
N LYS A 47 -10.43 -15.88 6.26
CA LYS A 47 -11.82 -15.42 6.23
C LYS A 47 -11.90 -14.07 5.47
N PRO A 48 -12.70 -13.95 4.40
CA PRO A 48 -12.93 -12.68 3.73
C PRO A 48 -13.42 -11.62 4.71
N GLY A 49 -12.74 -10.50 4.74
CA GLY A 49 -12.98 -9.46 5.75
C GLY A 49 -12.10 -9.58 6.99
N THR A 50 -11.27 -10.61 7.11
CA THR A 50 -10.19 -10.65 8.09
C THR A 50 -8.90 -10.20 7.40
N ILE A 51 -8.17 -9.30 8.02
CA ILE A 51 -6.84 -8.92 7.54
C ILE A 51 -5.96 -10.16 7.72
N PRO A 52 -5.28 -10.69 6.68
CA PRO A 52 -4.23 -11.68 6.87
C PRO A 52 -3.06 -10.96 7.56
N ILE A 53 -3.09 -10.91 8.86
CA ILE A 53 -1.92 -10.55 9.65
C ILE A 53 -1.15 -11.86 9.76
N ASN A 54 0.03 -11.91 9.12
CA ASN A 54 0.96 -13.03 9.30
C ASN A 54 1.01 -13.41 10.77
N GLU A 55 1.02 -14.72 11.08
CA GLU A 55 0.82 -15.31 12.40
C GLU A 55 1.90 -15.00 13.46
N GLU A 56 2.49 -13.81 13.41
CA GLU A 56 3.23 -13.27 14.55
C GLU A 56 2.22 -12.78 15.61
N PRO A 57 2.50 -12.93 16.89
CA PRO A 57 1.50 -12.72 17.93
C PRO A 57 0.97 -11.28 17.88
N ILE A 58 -0.27 -11.14 17.42
CA ILE A 58 -1.03 -9.86 17.26
C ILE A 58 -1.09 -9.05 18.57
N SER A 59 -0.62 -9.61 19.68
CA SER A 59 -0.54 -8.94 20.97
C SER A 59 0.35 -7.69 20.96
N GLU A 60 1.36 -7.64 20.09
CA GLU A 60 2.34 -6.53 20.04
C GLU A 60 2.01 -5.46 18.99
N VAL A 61 1.07 -5.69 18.09
CA VAL A 61 0.71 -4.69 17.08
C VAL A 61 -0.13 -3.57 17.70
N SER A 62 0.33 -2.33 17.51
CA SER A 62 -0.36 -1.16 18.09
C SER A 62 -1.82 -1.07 17.64
N PRO A 63 -2.75 -0.57 18.49
CA PRO A 63 -4.15 -0.37 18.13
C PRO A 63 -4.32 0.54 16.91
N LEU A 64 -3.44 1.51 16.74
CA LEU A 64 -3.43 2.40 15.58
C LEU A 64 -3.16 1.62 14.30
N LEU A 65 -2.13 0.77 14.27
CA LEU A 65 -1.80 -0.02 13.10
C LEU A 65 -2.92 -0.99 12.73
N LYS A 66 -3.51 -1.67 13.73
CA LYS A 66 -4.69 -2.53 13.50
C LYS A 66 -5.83 -1.75 12.83
N LYS A 67 -6.09 -0.52 13.27
CA LYS A 67 -7.13 0.33 12.70
C LYS A 67 -6.78 0.78 11.27
N LEU A 68 -5.53 1.16 11.01
CA LEU A 68 -5.06 1.54 9.67
C LEU A 68 -5.21 0.38 8.67
N LEU A 69 -4.70 -0.81 9.02
CA LEU A 69 -4.81 -2.01 8.19
C LEU A 69 -6.27 -2.41 7.94
N TYR A 70 -7.11 -2.33 8.96
CA TYR A 70 -8.54 -2.60 8.81
C TYR A 70 -9.21 -1.62 7.85
N GLN A 71 -8.95 -0.31 7.97
CA GLN A 71 -9.53 0.70 7.10
C GLN A 71 -9.00 0.60 5.67
N GLN A 72 -7.70 0.30 5.49
CA GLN A 72 -7.08 0.03 4.20
C GLN A 72 -7.77 -1.16 3.50
N TYR A 73 -7.93 -2.27 4.21
CA TYR A 73 -8.59 -3.47 3.69
C TYR A 73 -10.05 -3.19 3.27
N ARG A 74 -10.76 -2.36 4.04
CA ARG A 74 -12.16 -1.98 3.78
C ARG A 74 -12.32 -0.90 2.72
N ASN A 75 -11.21 -0.33 2.23
CA ASN A 75 -11.20 0.84 1.36
C ASN A 75 -12.08 1.97 1.91
N ASN A 76 -11.91 2.27 3.21
CA ASN A 76 -12.73 3.26 3.91
C ASN A 76 -12.21 4.67 3.63
N HIS A 77 -13.01 5.46 2.91
CA HIS A 77 -12.65 6.82 2.49
C HIS A 77 -12.81 7.91 3.56
N ASP A 78 -13.37 7.61 4.72
CA ASP A 78 -13.63 8.62 5.76
C ASP A 78 -12.90 8.31 7.08
N GLY A 79 -11.83 7.51 7.02
CA GLY A 79 -11.10 7.06 8.17
C GLY A 79 -9.72 7.70 8.36
N ILE A 80 -9.06 7.35 9.48
CA ILE A 80 -7.70 7.79 9.77
C ILE A 80 -6.70 7.31 8.73
N TYR A 81 -6.94 6.18 8.08
CA TYR A 81 -6.13 5.66 6.99
C TYR A 81 -6.08 6.64 5.81
N GLU A 82 -7.25 7.03 5.29
CA GLU A 82 -7.30 8.00 4.18
C GLU A 82 -6.77 9.37 4.61
N TYR A 83 -7.11 9.82 5.82
CA TYR A 83 -6.56 11.06 6.36
C TYR A 83 -5.03 11.06 6.35
N LEU A 84 -4.40 9.99 6.82
CA LEU A 84 -2.94 9.84 6.79
C LEU A 84 -2.41 9.85 5.37
N LEU A 85 -3.00 9.05 4.49
CA LEU A 85 -2.60 8.92 3.09
C LEU A 85 -2.58 10.27 2.37
N LEU A 86 -3.69 11.01 2.45
CA LEU A 86 -3.86 12.31 1.78
C LEU A 86 -2.93 13.39 2.37
N ASN A 87 -2.79 13.44 3.70
CA ASN A 87 -1.92 14.44 4.33
C ASN A 87 -0.45 14.17 4.06
N MET A 88 0.00 12.92 4.10
CA MET A 88 1.38 12.57 3.76
C MET A 88 1.69 12.93 2.30
N ALA A 89 0.83 12.52 1.36
CA ALA A 89 1.02 12.83 -0.04
C ALA A 89 1.02 14.35 -0.29
N TYR A 90 0.05 15.09 0.26
CA TYR A 90 0.00 16.54 0.08
C TYR A 90 1.21 17.25 0.69
N SER A 91 1.49 17.01 1.98
CA SER A 91 2.50 17.76 2.71
C SER A 91 3.91 17.50 2.19
N SER A 92 4.28 16.24 1.94
CA SER A 92 5.59 15.88 1.40
C SER A 92 5.83 16.45 0.01
N ASN A 93 4.85 16.35 -0.87
CA ASN A 93 4.99 16.88 -2.22
C ASN A 93 4.95 18.42 -2.24
N ARG A 94 4.21 19.06 -1.32
CA ARG A 94 4.21 20.51 -1.18
C ARG A 94 5.58 21.06 -0.77
N MET A 95 6.29 20.38 0.12
CA MET A 95 7.68 20.71 0.46
C MET A 95 8.63 20.57 -0.75
N ALA A 96 8.33 19.66 -1.67
CA ALA A 96 9.07 19.49 -2.93
C ALA A 96 8.60 20.43 -4.05
N SER A 97 7.82 21.48 -3.73
CA SER A 97 7.31 22.50 -4.68
C SER A 97 6.21 22.00 -5.63
N ASN A 98 5.57 20.87 -5.35
CA ASN A 98 4.39 20.42 -6.06
C ASN A 98 3.22 21.40 -5.85
N ARG A 99 2.47 21.69 -6.89
CA ARG A 99 1.45 22.76 -6.89
C ARG A 99 0.02 22.28 -6.66
N LEU A 100 -0.22 20.98 -6.60
CA LEU A 100 -1.57 20.46 -6.38
C LEU A 100 -2.14 20.92 -5.03
N THR A 101 -3.41 21.29 -5.05
CA THR A 101 -4.18 21.61 -3.85
C THR A 101 -4.62 20.34 -3.11
N ARG A 102 -4.99 20.45 -1.84
CA ARG A 102 -5.54 19.31 -1.08
C ARG A 102 -6.75 18.67 -1.77
N GLN A 103 -7.63 19.49 -2.34
CA GLN A 103 -8.80 19.00 -3.08
C GLN A 103 -8.39 18.19 -4.31
N GLN A 104 -7.39 18.65 -5.06
CA GLN A 104 -6.87 17.92 -6.22
C GLN A 104 -6.23 16.59 -5.81
N VAL A 105 -5.45 16.57 -4.72
CA VAL A 105 -4.90 15.31 -4.17
C VAL A 105 -6.03 14.33 -3.81
N GLN A 106 -7.10 14.80 -3.18
CA GLN A 106 -8.27 13.99 -2.87
C GLN A 106 -8.98 13.48 -4.13
N MET A 107 -9.10 14.30 -5.17
CA MET A 107 -9.68 13.88 -6.45
C MET A 107 -8.82 12.83 -7.15
N VAL A 108 -7.49 12.98 -7.12
CA VAL A 108 -6.55 11.96 -7.65
C VAL A 108 -6.75 10.63 -6.91
N HIS A 109 -6.87 10.67 -5.59
CA HIS A 109 -7.05 9.47 -4.77
C HIS A 109 -8.40 8.79 -5.01
N ARG A 110 -9.51 9.53 -4.88
CA ARG A 110 -10.86 8.96 -4.88
C ARG A 110 -11.42 8.68 -6.27
N ALA A 111 -11.08 9.51 -7.25
CA ALA A 111 -11.73 9.49 -8.56
C ALA A 111 -10.77 9.24 -9.72
N HIS A 112 -9.47 9.13 -9.47
CA HIS A 112 -8.42 9.08 -10.50
C HIS A 112 -8.59 10.20 -11.56
N ARG A 113 -9.03 11.36 -11.10
CA ARG A 113 -9.30 12.54 -11.92
C ARG A 113 -8.58 13.74 -11.34
N ILE A 114 -8.37 14.73 -12.16
CA ILE A 114 -7.92 16.04 -11.74
C ILE A 114 -8.75 17.09 -12.48
N SER A 115 -9.25 18.07 -11.73
CA SER A 115 -9.90 19.22 -12.32
C SER A 115 -8.85 20.31 -12.44
N PRO A 116 -8.55 20.81 -13.64
CA PRO A 116 -7.67 21.96 -13.79
C PRO A 116 -8.36 23.16 -13.13
N ASN A 117 -7.66 23.81 -12.22
CA ASN A 117 -7.96 25.20 -11.90
C ASN A 117 -7.54 26.01 -13.13
N PHE A 118 -7.67 27.33 -13.12
CA PHE A 118 -7.34 28.19 -14.25
C PHE A 118 -5.87 28.11 -14.75
N GLU A 119 -5.00 27.37 -14.03
CA GLU A 119 -3.60 27.17 -14.40
C GLU A 119 -3.34 25.74 -14.89
N PRO A 120 -2.44 25.56 -15.87
CA PRO A 120 -2.03 24.23 -16.32
C PRO A 120 -1.39 23.42 -15.20
N ILE A 121 -1.81 22.15 -15.06
CA ILE A 121 -1.26 21.21 -14.10
C ILE A 121 -0.15 20.41 -14.79
N LYS A 122 1.01 20.37 -14.17
CA LYS A 122 2.11 19.55 -14.67
C LYS A 122 1.81 18.07 -14.46
N VAL A 123 1.98 17.27 -15.49
CA VAL A 123 1.82 15.80 -15.40
C VAL A 123 2.73 15.21 -14.32
N ASN A 124 3.95 15.73 -14.18
CA ASN A 124 4.87 15.28 -13.14
C ASN A 124 4.31 15.48 -11.72
N ASP A 125 3.66 16.61 -11.45
CA ASP A 125 3.04 16.90 -10.15
C ASP A 125 1.95 15.88 -9.81
N VAL A 126 1.18 15.43 -10.83
CA VAL A 126 0.16 14.40 -10.66
C VAL A 126 0.79 13.03 -10.39
N LEU A 127 1.83 12.68 -11.14
CA LEU A 127 2.57 11.42 -10.97
C LEU A 127 3.21 11.32 -9.58
N GLU A 128 3.83 12.39 -9.12
CA GLU A 128 4.42 12.45 -7.77
C GLU A 128 3.38 12.19 -6.68
N ILE A 129 2.22 12.84 -6.76
CA ILE A 129 1.12 12.61 -5.81
C ILE A 129 0.64 11.15 -5.87
N PHE A 130 0.38 10.63 -7.06
CA PHE A 130 -0.11 9.27 -7.25
C PHE A 130 0.89 8.23 -6.71
N ASN A 131 2.17 8.41 -7.00
CA ASN A 131 3.23 7.57 -6.48
C ASN A 131 3.32 7.63 -4.95
N HIS A 132 3.18 8.82 -4.39
CA HIS A 132 3.23 9.00 -2.93
C HIS A 132 2.06 8.30 -2.23
N LEU A 133 0.84 8.40 -2.78
CA LEU A 133 -0.34 7.69 -2.30
C LEU A 133 -0.08 6.17 -2.31
N ASN A 134 0.36 5.62 -3.43
CA ASN A 134 0.65 4.19 -3.58
C ASN A 134 1.80 3.72 -2.67
N THR A 135 2.83 4.55 -2.50
CA THR A 135 3.96 4.22 -1.63
C THR A 135 3.55 4.21 -0.16
N THR A 136 2.72 5.18 0.28
CA THR A 136 2.20 5.19 1.65
C THR A 136 1.29 3.98 1.91
N ASP A 137 0.44 3.61 0.94
CA ASP A 137 -0.37 2.40 1.01
C ASP A 137 0.51 1.13 1.13
N PHE A 138 1.56 1.03 0.32
CA PHE A 138 2.54 -0.06 0.40
C PHE A 138 3.22 -0.12 1.77
N ILE A 139 3.69 1.02 2.30
CA ILE A 139 4.36 1.08 3.61
C ILE A 139 3.42 0.60 4.72
N ILE A 140 2.16 1.01 4.73
CA ILE A 140 1.19 0.55 5.73
C ILE A 140 0.98 -0.96 5.66
N LYS A 141 0.90 -1.54 4.45
CA LYS A 141 0.77 -2.99 4.23
C LYS A 141 1.96 -3.80 4.73
N THR A 142 3.15 -3.23 4.60
CA THR A 142 4.42 -3.92 4.85
C THR A 142 5.17 -3.38 6.06
N CYS A 143 4.50 -2.61 6.93
CA CYS A 143 5.15 -1.94 8.07
C CYS A 143 5.67 -2.90 9.16
N LEU A 144 5.27 -4.16 9.14
CA LEU A 144 5.79 -5.22 10.01
C LEU A 144 6.97 -5.98 9.38
N ASP A 145 7.24 -5.75 8.10
CA ASP A 145 8.37 -6.36 7.43
C ASP A 145 9.69 -5.76 7.94
N ARG A 146 10.75 -6.56 7.87
CA ARG A 146 12.08 -6.09 8.28
C ARG A 146 12.54 -4.93 7.41
N LEU A 147 12.95 -3.84 8.04
CA LEU A 147 13.57 -2.72 7.35
C LEU A 147 14.97 -3.13 6.83
N THR A 148 15.07 -3.24 5.51
CA THR A 148 16.31 -3.58 4.79
C THR A 148 16.69 -2.50 3.79
N VAL A 149 17.92 -2.52 3.30
CA VAL A 149 18.37 -1.62 2.23
C VAL A 149 17.51 -1.80 0.97
N ASP A 150 17.15 -3.03 0.63
CA ASP A 150 16.30 -3.30 -0.53
C ASP A 150 14.87 -2.82 -0.35
N TYR A 151 14.35 -2.86 0.87
CA TYR A 151 13.06 -2.25 1.20
C TYR A 151 13.08 -0.73 0.97
N ILE A 152 14.15 -0.03 1.41
CA ILE A 152 14.33 1.41 1.16
C ILE A 152 14.45 1.72 -0.34
N LYS A 153 15.23 0.92 -1.08
CA LYS A 153 15.33 1.04 -2.54
C LYS A 153 13.98 0.85 -3.23
N LYS A 154 13.17 -0.10 -2.73
CA LYS A 154 11.80 -0.33 -3.24
C LYS A 154 10.91 0.89 -3.00
N ILE A 155 10.91 1.47 -1.80
CA ILE A 155 10.19 2.71 -1.51
C ILE A 155 10.61 3.82 -2.47
N HIS A 156 11.93 4.03 -2.65
CA HIS A 156 12.44 5.03 -3.57
C HIS A 156 11.99 4.80 -5.00
N SER A 157 11.99 3.56 -5.47
CA SER A 157 11.51 3.23 -6.82
C SER A 157 10.03 3.51 -7.01
N LEU A 158 9.20 3.22 -6.00
CA LEU A 158 7.77 3.50 -6.05
C LEU A 158 7.48 5.00 -6.09
N LEU A 159 8.20 5.80 -5.27
CA LEU A 159 8.03 7.25 -5.22
C LEU A 159 8.39 7.94 -6.53
N THR A 160 9.41 7.46 -7.22
CA THR A 160 9.98 8.14 -8.40
C THR A 160 9.50 7.57 -9.73
N TYR A 161 8.75 6.48 -9.72
CA TYR A 161 8.32 5.77 -10.94
C TYR A 161 7.62 6.70 -11.95
N GLY A 162 8.13 6.72 -13.19
CA GLY A 162 7.58 7.50 -14.30
C GLY A 162 7.71 9.03 -14.18
N THR A 163 8.28 9.56 -13.10
CA THR A 163 8.51 10.99 -12.92
C THR A 163 9.69 11.50 -13.76
N PHE A 164 9.87 12.82 -13.85
CA PHE A 164 11.07 13.39 -14.47
C PHE A 164 12.37 12.96 -13.81
N PHE A 165 12.33 12.62 -12.51
CA PHE A 165 13.48 12.08 -11.82
C PHE A 165 13.89 10.71 -12.40
N ASP A 166 12.90 9.83 -12.59
CA ASP A 166 13.10 8.50 -13.20
C ASP A 166 13.64 8.58 -14.64
N GLN A 167 13.11 9.53 -15.41
CA GLN A 167 13.48 9.72 -16.82
C GLN A 167 14.89 10.29 -17.02
N LYS A 168 15.51 10.91 -16.03
CA LYS A 168 16.88 11.43 -16.12
C LYS A 168 17.88 10.30 -16.02
N LYS A 169 18.70 10.14 -17.08
CA LYS A 169 19.80 9.18 -17.08
C LYS A 169 20.73 9.39 -15.89
N GLY A 170 21.04 8.31 -15.16
CA GLY A 170 21.98 8.32 -14.05
C GLY A 170 21.41 8.65 -12.67
N ASN A 171 20.11 8.91 -12.54
CA ASN A 171 19.50 9.13 -11.23
C ASN A 171 19.37 7.84 -10.39
N GLY A 172 19.46 6.66 -11.02
CA GLY A 172 19.54 5.38 -10.31
C GLY A 172 18.31 5.10 -9.45
N VAL A 173 17.11 5.13 -10.06
CA VAL A 173 15.85 4.82 -9.38
C VAL A 173 15.93 3.47 -8.66
N GLY A 174 15.61 3.43 -7.39
CA GLY A 174 15.71 2.22 -6.58
C GLY A 174 17.15 1.75 -6.33
N THR A 175 18.16 2.60 -6.56
CA THR A 175 19.57 2.29 -6.26
C THR A 175 20.15 3.31 -5.30
N LEU A 176 21.28 2.97 -4.70
CA LEU A 176 22.04 3.92 -3.89
C LEU A 176 22.78 4.89 -4.82
N ARG A 177 22.80 6.17 -4.46
CA ARG A 177 23.53 7.15 -5.25
C ARG A 177 25.04 6.83 -5.25
N PRO A 178 25.72 6.96 -6.40
CA PRO A 178 27.14 6.61 -6.50
C PRO A 178 28.09 7.73 -6.01
N LYS A 179 27.56 8.92 -5.70
CA LYS A 179 28.37 10.09 -5.34
C LYS A 179 27.87 10.75 -4.06
N SER A 180 28.78 11.39 -3.33
CA SER A 180 28.44 12.30 -2.25
C SER A 180 27.69 13.53 -2.78
N ILE A 181 26.81 14.12 -2.00
CA ILE A 181 26.08 15.33 -2.34
C ILE A 181 26.26 16.39 -1.26
N GLN A 182 26.25 17.64 -1.68
CA GLN A 182 26.18 18.78 -0.76
C GLN A 182 24.78 18.89 -0.18
N ILE A 183 24.69 19.06 1.11
CA ILE A 183 23.45 19.34 1.84
C ILE A 183 23.64 20.58 2.72
N PRO A 184 22.59 21.32 3.07
CA PRO A 184 22.71 22.39 4.06
C PRO A 184 23.38 21.88 5.33
N GLY A 185 24.49 22.50 5.72
CA GLY A 185 25.25 22.10 6.91
C GLY A 185 26.33 21.02 6.71
N GLY A 186 26.57 20.54 5.47
CA GLY A 186 27.63 19.57 5.24
C GLY A 186 27.60 18.81 3.92
N VAL A 187 28.24 17.66 3.92
CA VAL A 187 28.30 16.73 2.78
C VAL A 187 27.71 15.39 3.19
N ALA A 188 26.71 14.93 2.49
CA ALA A 188 26.22 13.55 2.67
C ALA A 188 27.13 12.59 1.90
N SER A 189 27.80 11.71 2.62
CA SER A 189 28.70 10.69 2.08
C SER A 189 28.02 9.78 1.06
N ASN A 190 28.83 9.14 0.20
CA ASN A 190 28.35 8.12 -0.71
C ASN A 190 27.86 6.88 0.06
N PRO A 191 26.57 6.55 0.07
CA PRO A 191 26.07 5.41 0.82
C PRO A 191 26.53 4.06 0.26
N ALA A 192 26.94 4.00 -1.02
CA ALA A 192 27.45 2.78 -1.60
C ALA A 192 28.87 2.40 -1.10
N LEU A 193 29.55 3.32 -0.39
CA LEU A 193 30.86 3.05 0.22
C LEU A 193 30.76 2.64 1.70
N ILE A 194 29.58 2.71 2.29
CA ILE A 194 29.34 2.48 3.73
C ILE A 194 28.66 1.12 3.97
N LEU A 195 28.11 0.51 2.95
CA LEU A 195 27.45 -0.79 2.96
C LEU A 195 28.34 -1.89 2.41
#